data_f70b5e73fb41b71dc905384cc082ad4b
#
_entry.id   f70b5e73fb41b71dc905384cc082ad4b
#
_cell.length_a   1.000
_cell.length_b   1.000
_cell.length_c   1.000
_cell.angle_alpha   90.00
_cell.angle_beta   90.00
_cell.angle_gamma   90.00
#
_symmetry.space_group_name_H-M   'P 1'
#
loop_
_entity.id
_entity.type
_entity.pdbx_description
1 polymer ?
#
loop_
_entity_poly.entity_id
_entity_poly.type
_entity_poly.pdbx_seq_one_letter_code
_entity_poly.pdbx_strand_id
1 'polypeptide(L)'
;MKLYDLLFESKQTNDKFEEFAETRGKGAAKIASTAEEKGGLALLTWHHFKVKAAYYRKATTGKFDVDSAKKEFAETLKKISLDMTAIEFQREVGRLEVLGELIIRDKKGK
;
A
#
# COMPACT_ATOMS: atom_id res chain seq x y z
N MET A 1 29.46 9.53 16.19
CA MET A 1 28.12 10.09 15.95
C MET A 1 27.43 10.40 17.26
N LYS A 2 26.78 11.53 17.33
CA LYS A 2 26.09 11.96 18.53
C LYS A 2 24.67 11.38 18.58
N LEU A 3 24.13 11.25 19.76
CA LEU A 3 22.77 10.79 19.94
C LEU A 3 21.76 11.60 19.13
N TYR A 4 21.98 12.90 19.09
CA TYR A 4 21.12 13.79 18.31
C TYR A 4 21.07 13.38 16.84
N ASP A 5 22.25 13.09 16.26
CA ASP A 5 22.34 12.70 14.86
C ASP A 5 21.62 11.37 14.60
N LEU A 6 21.71 10.45 15.54
CA LEU A 6 21.00 9.16 15.42
C LEU A 6 19.49 9.35 15.42
N LEU A 7 19.00 10.21 16.31
CA LEU A 7 17.58 10.51 16.38
C LEU A 7 17.10 11.21 15.12
N PHE A 8 17.91 12.11 14.60
CA PHE A 8 17.59 12.84 13.38
C PHE A 8 17.53 11.90 12.17
N GLU A 9 18.50 11.03 12.05
CA GLU A 9 18.51 10.05 10.95
C GLU A 9 17.32 9.10 11.01
N SER A 10 16.99 8.65 12.20
CA SER A 10 15.84 7.78 12.40
C SER A 10 14.56 8.48 11.98
N LYS A 11 14.42 9.76 12.35
CA LYS A 11 13.26 10.55 11.97
C LYS A 11 13.21 10.77 10.47
N GLN A 12 14.34 11.03 9.84
CA GLN A 12 14.40 11.18 8.39
C GLN A 12 13.95 9.92 7.68
N THR A 13 14.37 8.76 8.19
CA THR A 13 14.00 7.48 7.62
C THR A 13 12.49 7.27 7.68
N ASN A 14 11.88 7.59 8.82
CA ASN A 14 10.43 7.49 9.00
C ASN A 14 9.72 8.49 8.09
N ASP A 15 10.23 9.71 8.02
CA ASP A 15 9.65 10.74 7.16
C ASP A 15 9.68 10.31 5.69
N LYS A 16 10.76 9.69 5.25
CA LYS A 16 10.88 9.21 3.88
C LYS A 16 9.88 8.11 3.57
N PHE A 17 9.67 7.20 4.52
CA PHE A 17 8.68 6.14 4.34
C PHE A 17 7.28 6.73 4.25
N GLU A 18 6.95 7.64 5.16
CA GLU A 18 5.65 8.29 5.18
C GLU A 18 5.43 9.14 3.94
N GLU A 19 6.47 9.87 3.51
CA GLU A 19 6.41 10.67 2.29
C GLU A 19 6.17 9.78 1.06
N PHE A 20 6.86 8.67 0.99
CA PHE A 20 6.66 7.69 -0.08
C PHE A 20 5.20 7.21 -0.10
N ALA A 21 4.70 6.80 1.06
CA ALA A 21 3.34 6.30 1.18
C ALA A 21 2.31 7.37 0.84
N GLU A 22 2.54 8.60 1.26
CA GLU A 22 1.65 9.70 0.97
C GLU A 22 1.59 10.00 -0.53
N THR A 23 2.76 10.07 -1.17
CA THR A 23 2.84 10.34 -2.60
C THR A 23 2.14 9.24 -3.40
N ARG A 24 2.43 7.99 -3.07
CA ARG A 24 1.80 6.84 -3.74
C ARG A 24 0.31 6.79 -3.47
N GLY A 25 -0.08 7.11 -2.25
CA GLY A 25 -1.49 7.11 -1.86
C GLY A 25 -2.30 8.14 -2.64
N LYS A 26 -1.76 9.33 -2.82
CA LYS A 26 -2.41 10.37 -3.61
C LYS A 26 -2.55 9.94 -5.07
N GLY A 27 -1.50 9.32 -5.62
CA GLY A 27 -1.54 8.81 -6.98
C GLY A 27 -2.59 7.72 -7.15
N ALA A 28 -2.64 6.78 -6.21
CA ALA A 28 -3.61 5.70 -6.25
C ALA A 28 -5.03 6.23 -6.14
N ALA A 29 -5.27 7.18 -5.24
CA ALA A 29 -6.58 7.78 -5.05
C ALA A 29 -7.04 8.52 -6.33
N LYS A 30 -6.11 9.20 -6.99
CA LYS A 30 -6.41 9.92 -8.22
C LYS A 30 -6.80 8.95 -9.34
N ILE A 31 -6.05 7.85 -9.48
CA ILE A 31 -6.35 6.82 -10.47
C ILE A 31 -7.72 6.20 -10.19
N ALA A 32 -8.00 5.91 -8.92
CA ALA A 32 -9.28 5.34 -8.54
C ALA A 32 -10.43 6.29 -8.88
N SER A 33 -10.28 7.57 -8.56
CA SER A 33 -11.31 8.57 -8.85
C SER A 33 -11.59 8.68 -10.34
N THR A 34 -10.54 8.71 -11.15
CA THR A 34 -10.69 8.78 -12.61
C THR A 34 -11.39 7.53 -13.15
N ALA A 35 -11.03 6.37 -12.64
CA ALA A 35 -11.64 5.10 -13.05
C ALA A 35 -13.11 5.04 -12.67
N GLU A 36 -13.47 5.56 -11.49
CA GLU A 36 -14.84 5.61 -11.05
C GLU A 36 -15.70 6.45 -12.00
N GLU A 37 -15.17 7.60 -12.41
CA GLU A 37 -15.88 8.48 -13.36
C GLU A 37 -16.11 7.81 -14.71
N LYS A 38 -15.14 7.01 -15.18
CA LYS A 38 -15.27 6.33 -16.46
C LYS A 38 -16.29 5.20 -16.42
N GLY A 39 -16.41 4.51 -15.28
CA GLY A 39 -17.34 3.40 -15.15
C GLY A 39 -16.99 2.22 -16.03
N GLY A 40 -17.92 1.30 -16.19
CA GLY A 40 -17.75 0.13 -17.04
C GLY A 40 -16.55 -0.74 -16.59
N LEU A 41 -15.73 -1.17 -17.53
CA LEU A 41 -14.55 -2.00 -17.22
C LEU A 41 -13.52 -1.26 -16.37
N ALA A 42 -13.54 0.06 -16.39
CA ALA A 42 -12.64 0.84 -15.55
C ALA A 42 -12.94 0.68 -14.07
N LEU A 43 -14.10 0.13 -13.71
CA LEU A 43 -14.40 -0.19 -12.31
C LEU A 43 -13.45 -1.24 -11.74
N LEU A 44 -12.89 -2.09 -12.57
CA LEU A 44 -11.88 -3.05 -12.11
C LEU A 44 -10.64 -2.30 -11.62
N THR A 45 -10.24 -1.28 -12.35
CA THR A 45 -9.13 -0.41 -11.95
C THR A 45 -9.47 0.34 -10.68
N TRP A 46 -10.70 0.81 -10.55
CA TRP A 46 -11.17 1.52 -9.36
C TRP A 46 -11.02 0.64 -8.11
N HIS A 47 -11.48 -0.62 -8.19
CA HIS A 47 -11.36 -1.54 -7.06
C HIS A 47 -9.91 -1.79 -6.68
N HIS A 48 -9.05 -2.00 -7.67
CA HIS A 48 -7.63 -2.24 -7.45
C HIS A 48 -6.97 -1.07 -6.73
N PHE A 49 -7.12 0.14 -7.27
CA PHE A 49 -6.43 1.31 -6.72
C PHE A 49 -7.07 1.86 -5.46
N LYS A 50 -8.36 1.63 -5.25
CA LYS A 50 -9.00 2.01 -4.00
C LYS A 50 -8.41 1.23 -2.82
N VAL A 51 -8.20 -0.06 -3.01
CA VAL A 51 -7.55 -0.89 -1.99
C VAL A 51 -6.14 -0.39 -1.73
N LYS A 52 -5.38 -0.13 -2.77
CA LYS A 52 -4.01 0.36 -2.63
C LYS A 52 -3.97 1.69 -1.88
N ALA A 53 -4.86 2.62 -2.22
CA ALA A 53 -4.91 3.92 -1.55
C ALA A 53 -5.18 3.78 -0.06
N ALA A 54 -6.04 2.84 0.34
CA ALA A 54 -6.35 2.61 1.74
C ALA A 54 -5.11 2.15 2.52
N TYR A 55 -4.30 1.26 1.93
CA TYR A 55 -3.08 0.79 2.59
C TYR A 55 -2.01 1.87 2.66
N TYR A 56 -1.86 2.67 1.62
CA TYR A 56 -0.91 3.78 1.67
C TYR A 56 -1.31 4.78 2.75
N ARG A 57 -2.59 5.06 2.88
CA ARG A 57 -3.08 5.96 3.93
C ARG A 57 -2.76 5.41 5.31
N LYS A 58 -2.97 4.13 5.51
CA LYS A 58 -2.64 3.47 6.78
C LYS A 58 -1.15 3.63 7.10
N ALA A 59 -0.30 3.53 6.10
CA ALA A 59 1.13 3.70 6.27
C ALA A 59 1.50 5.14 6.67
N THR A 60 0.76 6.14 6.17
CA THR A 60 1.05 7.55 6.51
C THR A 60 0.59 7.92 7.91
N THR A 61 -0.29 7.15 8.52
CA THR A 61 -0.80 7.44 9.87
C THR A 61 -0.02 6.73 10.97
N GLY A 62 1.09 6.09 10.61
CA GLY A 62 1.93 5.40 11.58
C GLY A 62 1.35 4.08 12.08
N LYS A 63 0.31 3.58 11.43
CA LYS A 63 -0.34 2.33 11.82
C LYS A 63 0.20 1.12 11.06
N PHE A 64 1.15 1.34 10.17
CA PHE A 64 1.73 0.25 9.41
C PHE A 64 2.69 -0.56 10.29
N ASP A 65 2.46 -1.87 10.34
CA ASP A 65 3.33 -2.80 11.04
C ASP A 65 3.82 -3.85 10.06
N VAL A 66 5.14 -3.95 9.89
CA VAL A 66 5.72 -4.82 8.87
C VAL A 66 5.42 -6.29 9.12
N ASP A 67 5.40 -6.73 10.38
CA ASP A 67 5.12 -8.14 10.69
C ASP A 67 3.68 -8.50 10.38
N SER A 68 2.74 -7.63 10.74
CA SER A 68 1.34 -7.82 10.39
C SER A 68 1.14 -7.79 8.88
N ALA A 69 1.86 -6.92 8.19
CA ALA A 69 1.78 -6.80 6.74
C ALA A 69 2.27 -8.08 6.05
N LYS A 70 3.36 -8.67 6.55
CA LYS A 70 3.87 -9.94 6.01
C LYS A 70 2.86 -11.06 6.18
N LYS A 71 2.22 -11.11 7.34
CA LYS A 71 1.21 -12.11 7.62
C LYS A 71 0.02 -11.93 6.70
N GLU A 72 -0.45 -10.71 6.56
CA GLU A 72 -1.57 -10.40 5.69
C GLU A 72 -1.25 -10.72 4.22
N PHE A 73 -0.03 -10.44 3.79
CA PHE A 73 0.44 -10.77 2.44
C PHE A 73 0.31 -12.27 2.19
N ALA A 74 0.82 -13.08 3.12
CA ALA A 74 0.75 -14.54 3.00
C ALA A 74 -0.69 -15.04 2.97
N GLU A 75 -1.55 -14.49 3.82
CA GLU A 75 -2.95 -14.87 3.86
C GLU A 75 -3.67 -14.49 2.57
N THR A 76 -3.35 -13.33 2.01
CA THR A 76 -3.95 -12.86 0.76
C THR A 76 -3.56 -13.77 -0.40
N LEU A 77 -2.29 -14.19 -0.45
CA LEU A 77 -1.85 -15.14 -1.47
C LEU A 77 -2.67 -16.42 -1.46
N LYS A 78 -2.99 -16.91 -0.26
CA LYS A 78 -3.77 -18.14 -0.12
C LYS A 78 -5.21 -17.99 -0.57
N LYS A 79 -5.73 -16.76 -0.54
CA LYS A 79 -7.12 -16.52 -0.94
C LYS A 79 -7.32 -16.48 -2.45
N ILE A 80 -6.27 -16.18 -3.20
CA ILE A 80 -6.41 -16.05 -4.66
C ILE A 80 -6.70 -17.42 -5.28
N SER A 81 -7.77 -17.50 -6.03
CA SER A 81 -8.19 -18.73 -6.70
C SER A 81 -8.83 -18.41 -8.04
N LEU A 82 -8.98 -19.45 -8.86
CA LEU A 82 -9.59 -19.30 -10.17
C LEU A 82 -11.10 -19.05 -10.10
N ASP A 83 -11.69 -19.30 -8.92
CA ASP A 83 -13.14 -19.13 -8.74
C ASP A 83 -13.54 -17.72 -8.34
N MET A 84 -12.55 -16.84 -8.14
CA MET A 84 -12.83 -15.46 -7.77
C MET A 84 -13.45 -14.66 -8.90
N THR A 85 -14.34 -13.74 -8.55
CA THR A 85 -14.84 -12.79 -9.54
C THR A 85 -13.69 -11.85 -9.94
N ALA A 86 -13.86 -11.18 -11.09
CA ALA A 86 -12.85 -10.21 -11.54
C ALA A 86 -12.64 -9.10 -10.52
N ILE A 87 -13.72 -8.65 -9.87
CA ILE A 87 -13.64 -7.60 -8.84
C ILE A 87 -12.83 -8.10 -7.64
N GLU A 88 -13.17 -9.28 -7.14
CA GLU A 88 -12.44 -9.87 -6.01
C GLU A 88 -10.96 -10.04 -6.33
N PHE A 89 -10.67 -10.53 -7.54
CA PHE A 89 -9.29 -10.71 -7.97
C PHE A 89 -8.52 -9.39 -7.98
N GLN A 90 -9.11 -8.33 -8.52
CA GLN A 90 -8.46 -7.03 -8.56
C GLN A 90 -8.21 -6.47 -7.16
N ARG A 91 -9.13 -6.67 -6.25
CA ARG A 91 -8.94 -6.21 -4.87
C ARG A 91 -7.80 -6.97 -4.19
N GLU A 92 -7.74 -8.28 -4.37
CA GLU A 92 -6.68 -9.07 -3.74
C GLU A 92 -5.32 -8.80 -4.36
N VAL A 93 -5.26 -8.62 -5.69
CA VAL A 93 -4.00 -8.27 -6.37
C VAL A 93 -3.52 -6.88 -5.90
N GLY A 94 -4.43 -5.93 -5.78
CA GLY A 94 -4.08 -4.59 -5.27
C GLY A 94 -3.50 -4.67 -3.87
N ARG A 95 -4.11 -5.50 -3.02
CA ARG A 95 -3.62 -5.70 -1.65
C ARG A 95 -2.23 -6.32 -1.64
N LEU A 96 -1.99 -7.33 -2.47
CA LEU A 96 -0.68 -7.96 -2.57
C LEU A 96 0.39 -6.97 -3.03
N GLU A 97 0.08 -6.19 -4.05
CA GLU A 97 1.05 -5.24 -4.59
C GLU A 97 1.42 -4.18 -3.57
N VAL A 98 0.44 -3.58 -2.92
CA VAL A 98 0.71 -2.51 -1.96
C VAL A 98 1.42 -3.04 -0.72
N LEU A 99 1.01 -4.21 -0.21
CA LEU A 99 1.67 -4.80 0.94
C LEU A 99 3.12 -5.14 0.64
N GLY A 100 3.38 -5.74 -0.52
CA GLY A 100 4.74 -6.08 -0.95
C GLY A 100 5.61 -4.83 -1.06
N GLU A 101 5.08 -3.79 -1.68
CA GLU A 101 5.80 -2.53 -1.86
C GLU A 101 6.14 -1.88 -0.52
N LEU A 102 5.17 -1.80 0.38
CA LEU A 102 5.38 -1.20 1.70
C LEU A 102 6.36 -2.01 2.55
N ILE A 103 6.28 -3.33 2.50
CA ILE A 103 7.20 -4.20 3.22
C ILE A 103 8.64 -3.97 2.76
N ILE A 104 8.84 -3.94 1.45
CA ILE A 104 10.17 -3.74 0.88
C ILE A 104 10.68 -2.34 1.21
N ARG A 105 9.81 -1.35 1.09
CA ARG A 105 10.20 0.04 1.33
C ARG A 105 10.54 0.29 2.80
N ASP A 106 9.79 -0.33 3.71
CA ASP A 106 10.07 -0.22 5.13
C ASP A 106 11.46 -0.77 5.46
N LYS A 107 11.81 -1.92 4.89
CA LYS A 107 13.14 -2.50 5.07
C LYS A 107 14.24 -1.58 4.57
N LYS A 108 14.03 -0.96 3.42
CA LYS A 108 15.03 -0.04 2.86
C LYS A 108 15.15 1.24 3.67
N GLY A 109 14.09 1.64 4.33
CA GLY A 109 14.08 2.82 5.17
C GLY A 109 14.85 2.63 6.47
N LYS A 110 15.11 1.42 6.84
CA LYS A 110 15.89 1.10 8.02
C LYS A 110 17.36 0.96 7.68
#